data_feeb7c6cb624765a919d02ee2d991ea2
#
_entry.id   feeb7c6cb624765a919d02ee2d991ea2
#
_cell.length_a   1.000
_cell.length_b   1.000
_cell.length_c   1.000
_cell.angle_alpha   90.00
_cell.angle_beta   90.00
_cell.angle_gamma   90.00
#
_symmetry.space_group_name_H-M   'P 1'
#
loop_
_entity.id
_entity.type
_entity.pdbx_description
1 polymer ?
#
loop_
_entity_poly.entity_id
_entity_poly.type
_entity_poly.pdbx_seq_one_letter_code
_entity_poly.pdbx_strand_id
1 'polypeptide(L)'
;MASASGAALRLAKPQDAQALPAIEEAAGQMFAGIAGYTAVAANKPISAPRHRALIAKRHCLVAADGQRIAGFITCEPMRHELHIWELSVHPDYQRQGLGERLLRGVVIDAGNQGFSALTLTTFRDIPWNAPFYTRLGFVEVEDAESHPRLADLLDKEAKAGSAYDSRIAMIRFLS
;
A
#
# COMPACT_ATOMS: atom_id res chain seq x y z
N MET A 1 -7.87 22.39 5.63
CA MET A 1 -7.84 20.92 5.45
C MET A 1 -8.89 20.51 4.43
N ALA A 2 -8.50 19.73 3.44
CA ALA A 2 -9.47 19.11 2.53
C ALA A 2 -10.25 18.02 3.27
N SER A 3 -11.51 17.79 2.88
CA SER A 3 -12.36 16.79 3.54
C SER A 3 -12.27 15.45 2.81
N ALA A 4 -11.81 14.40 3.49
CA ALA A 4 -11.82 13.05 2.92
C ALA A 4 -13.24 12.46 2.79
N SER A 5 -14.24 13.06 3.46
CA SER A 5 -15.63 12.62 3.33
C SER A 5 -16.20 12.85 1.93
N GLY A 6 -15.65 13.81 1.16
CA GLY A 6 -16.02 14.07 -0.23
C GLY A 6 -15.27 13.22 -1.26
N ALA A 7 -14.17 12.57 -0.88
CA ALA A 7 -13.39 11.79 -1.83
C ALA A 7 -14.09 10.47 -2.18
N ALA A 8 -14.36 10.28 -3.47
CA ALA A 8 -14.99 9.06 -4.00
C ALA A 8 -13.93 8.02 -4.39
N LEU A 9 -14.19 6.75 -4.03
CA LEU A 9 -13.36 5.64 -4.47
C LEU A 9 -13.77 5.19 -5.88
N ARG A 10 -12.78 4.96 -6.71
CA ARG A 10 -12.96 4.38 -8.05
C ARG A 10 -11.72 3.58 -8.49
N LEU A 11 -11.90 2.75 -9.50
CA LEU A 11 -10.76 2.14 -10.17
C LEU A 11 -9.81 3.23 -10.71
N ALA A 12 -8.52 3.01 -10.53
CA ALA A 12 -7.50 3.87 -11.10
C ALA A 12 -7.53 3.80 -12.64
N LYS A 13 -7.30 4.94 -13.27
CA LYS A 13 -7.20 5.08 -14.72
C LYS A 13 -5.74 5.31 -15.12
N PRO A 14 -5.32 4.97 -16.34
CA PRO A 14 -3.92 5.15 -16.78
C PRO A 14 -3.37 6.57 -16.57
N GLN A 15 -4.20 7.59 -16.71
CA GLN A 15 -3.81 8.99 -16.51
C GLN A 15 -3.54 9.33 -15.04
N ASP A 16 -4.13 8.61 -14.09
CA ASP A 16 -3.88 8.83 -12.64
C ASP A 16 -2.43 8.53 -12.26
N ALA A 17 -1.78 7.61 -12.97
CA ALA A 17 -0.42 7.17 -12.68
C ALA A 17 0.58 8.32 -12.53
N GLN A 18 0.37 9.43 -13.24
CA GLN A 18 1.26 10.59 -13.21
C GLN A 18 1.25 11.30 -11.86
N ALA A 19 0.14 11.28 -11.14
CA ALA A 19 0.00 11.96 -9.84
C ALA A 19 0.47 11.10 -8.65
N LEU A 20 0.53 9.77 -8.79
CA LEU A 20 0.75 8.87 -7.66
C LEU A 20 2.14 9.00 -7.01
N PRO A 21 3.26 9.16 -7.75
CA PRO A 21 4.56 9.29 -7.12
C PRO A 21 4.67 10.49 -6.15
N ALA A 22 4.09 11.63 -6.50
CA ALA A 22 4.10 12.81 -5.64
C ALA A 22 3.27 12.62 -4.36
N ILE A 23 2.19 11.85 -4.42
CA ILE A 23 1.37 11.50 -3.23
C ILE A 23 2.15 10.56 -2.32
N GLU A 24 2.80 9.54 -2.86
CA GLU A 24 3.64 8.61 -2.12
C GLU A 24 4.81 9.34 -1.43
N GLU A 25 5.50 10.21 -2.15
CA GLU A 25 6.59 11.03 -1.61
C GLU A 25 6.12 11.92 -0.46
N ALA A 26 4.99 12.62 -0.65
CA ALA A 26 4.40 13.47 0.39
C ALA A 26 3.98 12.66 1.63
N ALA A 27 3.36 11.49 1.44
CA ALA A 27 2.99 10.58 2.52
C ALA A 27 4.22 10.02 3.23
N GLY A 28 5.30 9.71 2.50
CA GLY A 28 6.55 9.18 3.04
C GLY A 28 7.26 10.14 4.01
N GLN A 29 6.97 11.43 3.97
CA GLN A 29 7.54 12.41 4.91
C GLN A 29 7.17 12.13 6.37
N MET A 30 6.15 11.33 6.65
CA MET A 30 5.83 10.88 7.99
C MET A 30 6.98 10.13 8.66
N PHE A 31 7.85 9.49 7.89
CA PHE A 31 9.02 8.78 8.41
C PHE A 31 10.21 9.69 8.79
N ALA A 32 10.24 10.92 8.30
CA ALA A 32 11.38 11.84 8.51
C ALA A 32 11.64 12.16 9.99
N GLY A 33 10.60 12.18 10.81
CA GLY A 33 10.69 12.44 12.24
C GLY A 33 10.94 11.21 13.12
N ILE A 34 11.10 10.03 12.52
CA ILE A 34 11.29 8.78 13.26
C ILE A 34 12.74 8.35 13.21
N ALA A 35 13.35 8.18 14.39
CA ALA A 35 14.74 7.74 14.50
C ALA A 35 14.94 6.39 13.77
N GLY A 36 15.95 6.33 12.89
CA GLY A 36 16.26 5.16 12.08
C GLY A 36 15.47 5.05 10.77
N TYR A 37 14.48 5.90 10.51
CA TYR A 37 13.64 5.85 9.31
C TYR A 37 13.79 7.05 8.36
N THR A 38 14.69 7.97 8.63
CA THR A 38 14.92 9.15 7.78
C THR A 38 15.25 8.76 6.33
N ALA A 39 15.99 7.67 6.12
CA ALA A 39 16.31 7.16 4.79
C ALA A 39 15.06 6.66 4.06
N VAL A 40 14.04 6.16 4.78
CA VAL A 40 12.76 5.74 4.20
C VAL A 40 12.00 6.94 3.63
N ALA A 41 11.98 8.06 4.36
CA ALA A 41 11.39 9.31 3.88
C ALA A 41 12.06 9.84 2.60
N ALA A 42 13.35 9.56 2.42
CA ALA A 42 14.13 9.97 1.24
C ALA A 42 14.08 8.97 0.07
N ASN A 43 13.39 7.84 0.23
CA ASN A 43 13.27 6.84 -0.83
C ASN A 43 12.50 7.38 -2.03
N LYS A 44 12.91 6.91 -3.20
CA LYS A 44 12.17 7.20 -4.43
C LYS A 44 10.83 6.46 -4.42
N PRO A 45 9.74 7.15 -4.74
CA PRO A 45 8.44 6.53 -4.89
C PRO A 45 8.42 5.57 -6.09
N ILE A 46 7.41 4.72 -6.14
CA ILE A 46 7.12 3.91 -7.33
C ILE A 46 6.91 4.85 -8.51
N SER A 47 7.59 4.58 -9.62
CA SER A 47 7.56 5.46 -10.79
C SER A 47 6.19 5.48 -11.47
N ALA A 48 5.84 6.58 -12.14
CA ALA A 48 4.60 6.69 -12.91
C ALA A 48 4.46 5.58 -13.99
N PRO A 49 5.50 5.19 -14.75
CA PRO A 49 5.41 4.04 -15.64
C PRO A 49 5.09 2.72 -14.93
N ARG A 50 5.68 2.47 -13.74
CA ARG A 50 5.37 1.28 -12.96
C ARG A 50 3.92 1.31 -12.43
N HIS A 51 3.46 2.46 -11.92
CA HIS A 51 2.05 2.63 -11.54
C HIS A 51 1.11 2.38 -12.72
N ARG A 52 1.44 2.87 -13.91
CA ARG A 52 0.62 2.62 -15.12
C ARG A 52 0.53 1.14 -15.44
N ALA A 53 1.65 0.40 -15.31
CA ALA A 53 1.66 -1.06 -15.52
C ALA A 53 0.80 -1.80 -14.49
N LEU A 54 0.81 -1.37 -13.22
CA LEU A 54 -0.05 -1.92 -12.16
C LEU A 54 -1.53 -1.62 -12.43
N ILE A 55 -1.84 -0.38 -12.79
CA ILE A 55 -3.21 0.07 -13.09
C ILE A 55 -3.81 -0.74 -14.26
N ALA A 56 -3.00 -1.08 -15.26
CA ALA A 56 -3.45 -1.90 -16.39
C ALA A 56 -3.96 -3.29 -15.97
N LYS A 57 -3.56 -3.80 -14.80
CA LYS A 57 -4.02 -5.07 -14.24
C LYS A 57 -5.38 -4.96 -13.53
N ARG A 58 -5.94 -3.75 -13.38
CA ARG A 58 -7.31 -3.43 -12.95
C ARG A 58 -7.65 -3.75 -11.48
N HIS A 59 -6.66 -3.76 -10.58
CA HIS A 59 -6.85 -3.95 -9.15
C HIS A 59 -6.32 -2.78 -8.30
N CYS A 60 -6.17 -1.60 -8.92
CA CYS A 60 -5.73 -0.40 -8.24
C CYS A 60 -6.91 0.56 -8.04
N LEU A 61 -7.02 1.16 -6.87
CA LEU A 61 -8.03 2.15 -6.54
C LEU A 61 -7.41 3.51 -6.26
N VAL A 62 -8.14 4.55 -6.59
CA VAL A 62 -7.86 5.91 -6.14
C VAL A 62 -9.06 6.48 -5.41
N ALA A 63 -8.78 7.37 -4.45
CA ALA A 63 -9.78 8.22 -3.83
C ALA A 63 -9.63 9.61 -4.43
N ALA A 64 -10.64 10.05 -5.16
CA ALA A 64 -10.63 11.31 -5.89
C ALA A 64 -11.58 12.33 -5.26
N ASP A 65 -11.06 13.53 -5.00
CA ASP A 65 -11.81 14.72 -4.60
C ASP A 65 -11.85 15.67 -5.80
N GLY A 66 -12.92 15.60 -6.57
CA GLY A 66 -12.97 16.23 -7.88
C GLY A 66 -11.90 15.66 -8.83
N GLN A 67 -11.01 16.53 -9.30
CA GLN A 67 -9.88 16.13 -10.15
C GLN A 67 -8.60 15.79 -9.36
N ARG A 68 -8.58 16.06 -8.06
CA ARG A 68 -7.43 15.80 -7.18
C ARG A 68 -7.49 14.37 -6.65
N ILE A 69 -6.37 13.66 -6.75
CA ILE A 69 -6.23 12.36 -6.10
C ILE A 69 -5.82 12.60 -4.63
N ALA A 70 -6.65 12.15 -3.71
CA ALA A 70 -6.43 12.27 -2.27
C ALA A 70 -5.60 11.12 -1.68
N GLY A 71 -5.66 9.95 -2.32
CA GLY A 71 -4.93 8.77 -1.93
C GLY A 71 -5.14 7.65 -2.92
N PHE A 72 -4.35 6.59 -2.80
CA PHE A 72 -4.40 5.46 -3.71
C PHE A 72 -3.92 4.16 -3.05
N ILE A 73 -4.30 3.05 -3.65
CA ILE A 73 -3.76 1.73 -3.36
C ILE A 73 -3.47 1.02 -4.68
N THR A 74 -2.24 0.52 -4.83
CA THR A 74 -1.81 -0.22 -6.01
C THR A 74 -1.52 -1.67 -5.69
N CYS A 75 -2.10 -2.55 -6.50
CA CYS A 75 -2.07 -3.99 -6.30
C CYS A 75 -1.67 -4.71 -7.58
N GLU A 76 -1.17 -5.92 -7.41
CA GLU A 76 -0.76 -6.80 -8.51
C GLU A 76 -1.21 -8.24 -8.24
N PRO A 77 -1.89 -8.89 -9.20
CA PRO A 77 -2.19 -10.31 -9.11
C PRO A 77 -0.91 -11.17 -9.06
N MET A 78 -0.83 -12.04 -8.06
CA MET A 78 0.25 -13.00 -7.85
C MET A 78 -0.35 -14.40 -7.71
N ARG A 79 -0.68 -15.04 -8.85
CA ARG A 79 -1.43 -16.30 -8.92
C ARG A 79 -2.83 -16.15 -8.28
N HIS A 80 -3.05 -16.76 -7.13
CA HIS A 80 -4.33 -16.73 -6.40
C HIS A 80 -4.40 -15.64 -5.33
N GLU A 81 -3.34 -14.83 -5.20
CA GLU A 81 -3.24 -13.75 -4.23
C GLU A 81 -3.18 -12.40 -4.94
N LEU A 82 -3.63 -11.36 -4.26
CA LEU A 82 -3.46 -9.99 -4.69
C LEU A 82 -2.43 -9.30 -3.79
N HIS A 83 -1.29 -8.90 -4.35
CA HIS A 83 -0.24 -8.22 -3.58
C HIS A 83 -0.43 -6.71 -3.61
N ILE A 84 -0.41 -6.10 -2.43
CA ILE A 84 -0.48 -4.65 -2.26
C ILE A 84 0.94 -4.10 -2.27
N TRP A 85 1.27 -3.28 -3.28
CA TRP A 85 2.58 -2.63 -3.40
C TRP A 85 2.65 -1.33 -2.63
N GLU A 86 1.61 -0.51 -2.68
CA GLU A 86 1.60 0.79 -2.02
C GLU A 86 0.18 1.18 -1.60
N LEU A 87 0.09 1.81 -0.43
CA LEU A 87 -1.10 2.49 0.07
C LEU A 87 -0.67 3.82 0.63
N SER A 88 -0.99 4.90 -0.06
CA SER A 88 -0.61 6.25 0.32
C SER A 88 -1.80 7.20 0.33
N VAL A 89 -1.86 8.04 1.35
CA VAL A 89 -2.84 9.13 1.49
C VAL A 89 -2.09 10.45 1.60
N HIS A 90 -2.46 11.41 0.75
CA HIS A 90 -1.86 12.74 0.78
C HIS A 90 -2.05 13.37 2.18
N PRO A 91 -1.05 14.08 2.74
CA PRO A 91 -1.11 14.65 4.08
C PRO A 91 -2.38 15.46 4.38
N ASP A 92 -2.90 16.22 3.40
CA ASP A 92 -4.13 17.01 3.56
C ASP A 92 -5.38 16.17 3.86
N TYR A 93 -5.36 14.88 3.55
CA TYR A 93 -6.48 13.94 3.70
C TYR A 93 -6.25 12.84 4.73
N GLN A 94 -5.11 12.87 5.42
CA GLN A 94 -4.77 11.88 6.45
C GLN A 94 -5.65 12.01 7.71
N ARG A 95 -5.68 10.94 8.52
CA ARG A 95 -6.44 10.85 9.77
C ARG A 95 -7.96 11.01 9.62
N GLN A 96 -8.47 10.76 8.43
CA GLN A 96 -9.90 10.85 8.10
C GLN A 96 -10.45 9.50 7.61
N GLY A 97 -9.73 8.40 7.87
CA GLY A 97 -10.17 7.04 7.52
C GLY A 97 -10.00 6.67 6.04
N LEU A 98 -9.36 7.50 5.22
CA LEU A 98 -9.27 7.26 3.78
C LEU A 98 -8.45 6.02 3.43
N GLY A 99 -7.33 5.79 4.14
CA GLY A 99 -6.51 4.58 3.96
C GLY A 99 -7.28 3.30 4.24
N GLU A 100 -8.10 3.29 5.31
CA GLU A 100 -8.97 2.17 5.63
C GLU A 100 -10.03 1.95 4.55
N ARG A 101 -10.65 3.01 4.05
CA ARG A 101 -11.65 2.93 2.96
C ARG A 101 -11.04 2.34 1.69
N LEU A 102 -9.84 2.78 1.29
CA LEU A 102 -9.11 2.24 0.14
C LEU A 102 -8.82 0.75 0.32
N LEU A 103 -8.31 0.35 1.47
CA LEU A 103 -8.00 -1.05 1.76
C LEU A 103 -9.27 -1.93 1.79
N ARG A 104 -10.35 -1.46 2.41
CA ARG A 104 -11.65 -2.18 2.39
C ARG A 104 -12.19 -2.33 0.97
N GLY A 105 -12.01 -1.32 0.13
CA GLY A 105 -12.37 -1.38 -1.28
C GLY A 105 -11.63 -2.49 -2.02
N VAL A 106 -10.33 -2.61 -1.80
CA VAL A 106 -9.52 -3.70 -2.39
C VAL A 106 -9.90 -5.06 -1.83
N VAL A 107 -10.22 -5.17 -0.54
CA VAL A 107 -10.70 -6.43 0.06
C VAL A 107 -11.97 -6.93 -0.65
N ILE A 108 -12.92 -6.03 -0.90
CA ILE A 108 -14.17 -6.36 -1.61
C ILE A 108 -13.88 -6.75 -3.06
N ASP A 109 -13.06 -5.96 -3.77
CA ASP A 109 -12.70 -6.26 -5.16
C ASP A 109 -12.00 -7.63 -5.26
N ALA A 110 -11.01 -7.87 -4.42
CA ALA A 110 -10.28 -9.14 -4.41
C ALA A 110 -11.18 -10.35 -4.13
N GLY A 111 -12.10 -10.23 -3.16
CA GLY A 111 -13.09 -11.28 -2.88
C GLY A 111 -14.01 -11.54 -4.08
N ASN A 112 -14.52 -10.49 -4.71
CA ASN A 112 -15.39 -10.61 -5.90
C ASN A 112 -14.66 -11.21 -7.11
N GLN A 113 -13.34 -11.00 -7.21
CA GLN A 113 -12.51 -11.56 -8.28
C GLN A 113 -11.99 -12.97 -7.98
N GLY A 114 -12.28 -13.53 -6.80
CA GLY A 114 -11.92 -14.88 -6.42
C GLY A 114 -10.47 -15.06 -5.96
N PHE A 115 -9.80 -14.00 -5.54
CA PHE A 115 -8.50 -14.14 -4.89
C PHE A 115 -8.67 -14.80 -3.51
N SER A 116 -7.70 -15.65 -3.15
CA SER A 116 -7.72 -16.37 -1.86
C SER A 116 -7.17 -15.53 -0.71
N ALA A 117 -6.33 -14.55 -0.99
CA ALA A 117 -5.70 -13.70 0.01
C ALA A 117 -5.19 -12.38 -0.56
N LEU A 118 -5.03 -11.42 0.35
CA LEU A 118 -4.23 -10.20 0.14
C LEU A 118 -2.89 -10.37 0.85
N THR A 119 -1.81 -9.91 0.22
CA THR A 119 -0.47 -9.92 0.80
C THR A 119 0.18 -8.55 0.70
N LEU A 120 1.08 -8.24 1.61
CA LEU A 120 1.90 -7.03 1.61
C LEU A 120 3.17 -7.21 2.42
N THR A 121 4.10 -6.27 2.30
CA THR A 121 5.21 -6.08 3.23
C THR A 121 5.11 -4.70 3.88
N THR A 122 5.51 -4.58 5.13
CA THR A 122 5.36 -3.34 5.89
C THR A 122 6.36 -3.30 7.06
N PHE A 123 6.49 -2.16 7.72
CA PHE A 123 7.32 -2.04 8.93
C PHE A 123 6.57 -2.54 10.17
N ARG A 124 7.24 -3.34 11.00
CA ARG A 124 6.66 -3.96 12.20
C ARG A 124 6.16 -2.94 13.22
N ASP A 125 6.99 -1.96 13.52
CA ASP A 125 6.82 -1.11 14.72
C ASP A 125 6.28 0.29 14.41
N ILE A 126 5.98 0.58 13.16
CA ILE A 126 5.44 1.88 12.75
C ILE A 126 3.91 1.86 12.90
N PRO A 127 3.29 2.77 13.69
CA PRO A 127 1.86 2.70 14.04
C PRO A 127 0.90 2.66 12.85
N TRP A 128 1.23 3.33 11.75
CA TRP A 128 0.43 3.33 10.52
C TRP A 128 0.83 2.25 9.50
N ASN A 129 1.64 1.29 9.92
CA ASN A 129 2.06 0.12 9.14
C ASN A 129 1.48 -1.17 9.73
N ALA A 130 2.28 -2.12 10.22
CA ALA A 130 1.76 -3.41 10.70
C ALA A 130 0.60 -3.29 11.69
N PRO A 131 0.62 -2.39 12.70
CA PRO A 131 -0.52 -2.21 13.60
C PRO A 131 -1.81 -1.79 12.90
N PHE A 132 -1.72 -0.96 11.85
CA PHE A 132 -2.87 -0.58 11.03
C PHE A 132 -3.45 -1.78 10.28
N TYR A 133 -2.60 -2.57 9.61
CA TYR A 133 -3.04 -3.75 8.86
C TYR A 133 -3.58 -4.86 9.76
N THR A 134 -2.98 -5.05 10.95
CA THR A 134 -3.49 -6.01 11.94
C THR A 134 -4.93 -5.72 12.34
N ARG A 135 -5.27 -4.45 12.59
CA ARG A 135 -6.67 -4.06 12.89
C ARG A 135 -7.64 -4.37 11.73
N LEU A 136 -7.13 -4.47 10.53
CA LEU A 136 -7.91 -4.75 9.32
C LEU A 136 -7.82 -6.23 8.87
N GLY A 137 -7.42 -7.11 9.79
CA GLY A 137 -7.50 -8.56 9.61
C GLY A 137 -6.29 -9.20 8.93
N PHE A 138 -5.18 -8.48 8.79
CA PHE A 138 -3.92 -9.06 8.36
C PHE A 138 -3.18 -9.70 9.54
N VAL A 139 -2.50 -10.79 9.26
CA VAL A 139 -1.60 -11.48 10.20
C VAL A 139 -0.19 -11.55 9.61
N GLU A 140 0.81 -11.58 10.49
CA GLU A 140 2.21 -11.74 10.06
C GLU A 140 2.45 -13.14 9.51
N VAL A 141 3.22 -13.24 8.44
CA VAL A 141 3.75 -14.49 7.91
C VAL A 141 5.09 -14.75 8.60
N GLU A 142 5.06 -15.50 9.69
CA GLU A 142 6.25 -15.78 10.51
C GLU A 142 7.17 -16.84 9.90
N ASP A 143 6.59 -17.78 9.14
CA ASP A 143 7.31 -18.89 8.50
C ASP A 143 7.57 -18.59 7.02
N ALA A 144 8.83 -18.27 6.72
CA ALA A 144 9.27 -18.01 5.36
C ALA A 144 9.10 -19.21 4.41
N GLU A 145 9.19 -20.44 4.93
CA GLU A 145 9.01 -21.65 4.12
C GLU A 145 7.55 -21.79 3.65
N SER A 146 6.60 -21.29 4.44
CA SER A 146 5.18 -21.32 4.09
C SER A 146 4.82 -20.38 2.95
N HIS A 147 5.63 -19.33 2.70
CA HIS A 147 5.38 -18.34 1.67
C HIS A 147 6.67 -17.83 0.99
N PRO A 148 7.32 -18.65 0.14
CA PRO A 148 8.64 -18.35 -0.45
C PRO A 148 8.70 -17.02 -1.21
N ARG A 149 7.64 -16.64 -1.93
CA ARG A 149 7.58 -15.37 -2.67
C ARG A 149 7.72 -14.15 -1.73
N LEU A 150 7.08 -14.19 -0.58
CA LEU A 150 7.16 -13.09 0.39
C LEU A 150 8.52 -13.07 1.10
N ALA A 151 9.10 -14.23 1.39
CA ALA A 151 10.45 -14.33 1.91
C ALA A 151 11.47 -13.72 0.95
N ASP A 152 11.43 -14.08 -0.33
CA ASP A 152 12.29 -13.50 -1.37
C ASP A 152 12.13 -11.98 -1.49
N LEU A 153 10.90 -11.48 -1.34
CA LEU A 153 10.63 -10.04 -1.38
C LEU A 153 11.27 -9.32 -0.19
N LEU A 154 11.10 -9.85 1.02
CA LEU A 154 11.74 -9.31 2.23
C LEU A 154 13.26 -9.29 2.12
N ASP A 155 13.86 -10.35 1.59
CA ASP A 155 15.32 -10.43 1.36
C ASP A 155 15.81 -9.35 0.37
N LYS A 156 15.03 -9.07 -0.65
CA LYS A 156 15.34 -7.99 -1.61
C LYS A 156 15.21 -6.62 -0.97
N GLU A 157 14.17 -6.41 -0.15
CA GLU A 157 13.96 -5.15 0.55
C GLU A 157 15.04 -4.87 1.59
N ALA A 158 15.49 -5.87 2.35
CA ALA A 158 16.55 -5.75 3.34
C ALA A 158 17.87 -5.22 2.75
N LYS A 159 18.14 -5.48 1.47
CA LYS A 159 19.31 -4.94 0.76
C LYS A 159 19.26 -3.42 0.55
N ALA A 160 18.11 -2.78 0.74
CA ALA A 160 17.95 -1.34 0.58
C ALA A 160 18.44 -0.52 1.79
N GLY A 161 18.77 -1.16 2.92
CA GLY A 161 19.32 -0.51 4.10
C GLY A 161 18.77 -1.04 5.41
N SER A 162 19.42 -0.71 6.53
CA SER A 162 19.10 -1.26 7.87
C SER A 162 17.67 -0.96 8.36
N ALA A 163 17.05 0.14 7.95
CA ALA A 163 15.65 0.43 8.28
C ALA A 163 14.71 -0.66 7.75
N TYR A 164 15.08 -1.32 6.65
CA TYR A 164 14.27 -2.36 6.03
C TYR A 164 14.38 -3.73 6.69
N ASP A 165 15.33 -3.92 7.63
CA ASP A 165 15.44 -5.14 8.43
C ASP A 165 14.23 -5.35 9.36
N SER A 166 13.48 -4.28 9.66
CA SER A 166 12.25 -4.33 10.47
C SER A 166 10.98 -4.59 9.65
N ARG A 167 11.09 -4.82 8.34
CA ARG A 167 9.93 -5.15 7.50
C ARG A 167 9.50 -6.58 7.73
N ILE A 168 8.20 -6.76 7.69
CA ILE A 168 7.53 -8.05 7.80
C ILE A 168 6.59 -8.25 6.62
N ALA A 169 6.33 -9.51 6.29
CA ALA A 169 5.26 -9.87 5.37
C ALA A 169 3.97 -10.11 6.15
N MET A 170 2.85 -9.67 5.60
CA MET A 170 1.52 -9.88 6.16
C MET A 170 0.57 -10.45 5.12
N ILE A 171 -0.37 -11.24 5.58
CA ILE A 171 -1.40 -11.87 4.76
C ILE A 171 -2.78 -11.70 5.40
N ARG A 172 -3.78 -11.48 4.58
CA ARG A 172 -5.20 -11.56 4.96
C ARG A 172 -5.90 -12.55 4.05
N PHE A 173 -6.38 -13.65 4.60
CA PHE A 173 -7.18 -14.62 3.86
C PHE A 173 -8.56 -14.04 3.58
N LEU A 174 -9.08 -14.34 2.40
CA LEU A 174 -10.42 -13.98 1.95
C LEU A 174 -11.31 -15.22 2.00
N SER A 175 -12.53 -15.06 2.46
CA SER A 175 -13.55 -16.11 2.49
C SER A 175 -14.42 -16.07 1.26
#